data_90fabdb1b481881c6a43057720c74ab9
#
_entry.id   90fabdb1b481881c6a43057720c74ab9
#
_cell.length_a   1.000
_cell.length_b   1.000
_cell.length_c   1.000
_cell.angle_alpha   90.00
_cell.angle_beta   90.00
_cell.angle_gamma   90.00
#
_symmetry.space_group_name_H-M   'P 1'
#
loop_
_entity.id
_entity.type
_entity.pdbx_description
1 polymer ?
#
loop_
_entity_poly.entity_id
_entity_poly.type
_entity_poly.pdbx_seq_one_letter_code
_entity_poly.pdbx_strand_id
1 'polypeptide(L)'
;MEKLALIVEDDRDIAEVVAQRLDKDGLKCVVMHDGVSALGWLSKQWPDVLICDLMLPDCPGETLIRYIRASGRSLPTLIMSARDTPGDKVELLTLGADDYLAKPFDLDELAARVAVQLRHAEVAPLVCDERTLGRWSLNKSTRSFYVDGEFIPLTKMEFDLIALMVERPNRVFTRPELFEAVWGATLR
;
A
#
# COMPACT_ATOMS: atom_id res chain seq x y z
N MET A 1 -13.72 -13.48 9.09
CA MET A 1 -13.18 -14.11 7.86
C MET A 1 -11.67 -14.20 8.02
N GLU A 2 -11.08 -15.30 7.61
CA GLU A 2 -9.63 -15.47 7.61
C GLU A 2 -9.01 -14.54 6.55
N LYS A 3 -8.02 -13.74 6.95
CA LYS A 3 -7.39 -12.77 6.03
C LYS A 3 -6.32 -13.44 5.21
N LEU A 4 -6.17 -13.01 3.97
CA LEU A 4 -5.26 -13.57 2.99
C LEU A 4 -4.09 -12.61 2.74
N ALA A 5 -2.87 -13.08 2.97
CA ALA A 5 -1.65 -12.40 2.61
C ALA A 5 -1.03 -13.02 1.35
N LEU A 6 -0.63 -12.20 0.39
CA LEU A 6 0.23 -12.61 -0.72
C LEU A 6 1.67 -12.18 -0.41
N ILE A 7 2.57 -13.15 -0.40
CA ILE A 7 4.01 -12.95 -0.20
C ILE A 7 4.69 -13.21 -1.54
N VAL A 8 5.49 -12.24 -2.01
CA VAL A 8 6.26 -12.36 -3.25
C VAL A 8 7.73 -12.15 -2.91
N GLU A 9 8.47 -13.25 -2.89
CA GLU A 9 9.87 -13.30 -2.46
C GLU A 9 10.57 -14.45 -3.19
N ASP A 10 11.66 -14.19 -3.87
CA ASP A 10 12.40 -15.21 -4.63
C ASP A 10 13.26 -16.10 -3.72
N ASP A 11 13.74 -15.57 -2.60
CA ASP A 11 14.39 -16.36 -1.58
C ASP A 11 13.36 -17.21 -0.81
N ARG A 12 13.45 -18.53 -1.01
CA ARG A 12 12.51 -19.49 -0.41
C ARG A 12 12.56 -19.52 1.09
N ASP A 13 13.74 -19.37 1.67
CA ASP A 13 13.93 -19.43 3.13
C ASP A 13 13.31 -18.19 3.78
N ILE A 14 13.50 -17.00 3.19
CA ILE A 14 12.86 -15.77 3.64
C ILE A 14 11.34 -15.87 3.48
N ALA A 15 10.86 -16.31 2.33
CA ALA A 15 9.43 -16.46 2.09
C ALA A 15 8.76 -17.40 3.09
N GLU A 16 9.40 -18.54 3.39
CA GLU A 16 8.89 -19.52 4.34
C GLU A 16 8.83 -18.99 5.77
N VAL A 17 9.90 -18.35 6.27
CA VAL A 17 9.89 -17.80 7.64
C VAL A 17 8.90 -16.64 7.80
N VAL A 18 8.73 -15.82 6.76
CA VAL A 18 7.71 -14.76 6.75
C VAL A 18 6.30 -15.38 6.78
N ALA A 19 6.04 -16.38 5.94
CA ALA A 19 4.74 -17.06 5.92
C ALA A 19 4.42 -17.72 7.27
N GLN A 20 5.38 -18.47 7.85
CA GLN A 20 5.22 -19.10 9.16
C GLN A 20 4.97 -18.09 10.28
N ARG A 21 5.61 -16.91 10.20
CA ARG A 21 5.41 -15.85 11.20
C ARG A 21 4.00 -15.27 11.11
N LEU A 22 3.51 -15.00 9.91
CA LEU A 22 2.18 -14.43 9.69
C LEU A 22 1.05 -15.44 9.94
N ASP A 23 1.27 -16.71 9.65
CA ASP A 23 0.34 -17.80 9.98
C ASP A 23 0.07 -17.90 11.50
N LYS A 24 1.09 -17.65 12.34
CA LYS A 24 0.91 -17.60 13.81
C LYS A 24 -0.02 -16.47 14.24
N ASP A 25 -0.12 -15.40 13.45
CA ASP A 25 -1.03 -14.28 13.70
C ASP A 25 -2.42 -14.51 13.06
N GLY A 26 -2.66 -15.71 12.47
CA GLY A 26 -3.94 -16.10 11.90
C GLY A 26 -4.19 -15.61 10.48
N LEU A 27 -3.13 -15.25 9.74
CA LEU A 27 -3.25 -14.92 8.32
C LEU A 27 -3.04 -16.18 7.47
N LYS A 28 -3.87 -16.37 6.45
CA LYS A 28 -3.61 -17.37 5.42
C LYS A 28 -2.58 -16.80 4.45
N CYS A 29 -1.47 -17.52 4.22
CA CYS A 29 -0.41 -17.05 3.34
C CYS A 29 -0.41 -17.79 2.01
N VAL A 30 -0.29 -17.03 0.92
CA VAL A 30 0.04 -17.53 -0.41
C VAL A 30 1.40 -16.99 -0.78
N VAL A 31 2.32 -17.88 -1.17
CA VAL A 31 3.69 -17.52 -1.53
C VAL A 31 3.89 -17.66 -3.03
N MET A 32 4.50 -16.66 -3.64
CA MET A 32 4.97 -16.65 -5.02
C MET A 32 6.47 -16.30 -5.01
N HIS A 33 7.23 -16.93 -5.89
CA HIS A 33 8.68 -16.75 -5.94
C HIS A 33 9.14 -15.88 -7.12
N ASP A 34 8.19 -15.33 -7.85
CA ASP A 34 8.45 -14.48 -9.02
C ASP A 34 7.29 -13.51 -9.26
N GLY A 35 7.58 -12.39 -9.89
CA GLY A 35 6.62 -11.33 -10.14
C GLY A 35 5.58 -11.70 -11.21
N VAL A 36 5.95 -12.51 -12.21
CA VAL A 36 5.03 -12.94 -13.29
C VAL A 36 3.94 -13.83 -12.72
N SER A 37 4.31 -14.81 -11.88
CA SER A 37 3.35 -15.66 -11.16
C SER A 37 2.44 -14.85 -10.25
N ALA A 38 2.99 -13.86 -9.55
CA ALA A 38 2.23 -12.96 -8.69
C ALA A 38 1.21 -12.14 -9.48
N LEU A 39 1.57 -11.56 -10.63
CA LEU A 39 0.65 -10.86 -11.53
C LEU A 39 -0.45 -11.79 -12.05
N GLY A 40 -0.07 -12.99 -12.47
CA GLY A 40 -1.02 -14.01 -12.91
C GLY A 40 -2.03 -14.41 -11.83
N TRP A 41 -1.60 -14.44 -10.58
CA TRP A 41 -2.45 -14.69 -9.43
C TRP A 41 -3.37 -13.50 -9.14
N LEU A 42 -2.82 -12.27 -9.07
CA LEU A 42 -3.56 -11.04 -8.84
C LEU A 42 -4.63 -10.75 -9.91
N SER A 43 -4.45 -11.25 -11.13
CA SER A 43 -5.46 -11.12 -12.19
C SER A 43 -6.74 -11.92 -11.92
N LYS A 44 -6.68 -12.93 -11.04
CA LYS A 44 -7.80 -13.84 -10.73
C LYS A 44 -8.41 -13.62 -9.37
N GLN A 45 -7.61 -13.22 -8.39
CA GLN A 45 -8.04 -13.01 -7.00
C GLN A 45 -7.16 -11.95 -6.30
N TRP A 46 -7.66 -11.43 -5.19
CA TRP A 46 -7.01 -10.36 -4.45
C TRP A 46 -6.77 -10.76 -3.01
N PRO A 47 -5.59 -10.49 -2.46
CA PRO A 47 -5.31 -10.66 -1.03
C PRO A 47 -5.82 -9.45 -0.24
N ASP A 48 -5.79 -9.56 1.10
CA ASP A 48 -6.04 -8.45 2.02
C ASP A 48 -4.78 -7.60 2.24
N VAL A 49 -3.59 -8.17 2.00
CA VAL A 49 -2.29 -7.49 2.07
C VAL A 49 -1.29 -8.13 1.12
N LEU A 50 -0.45 -7.30 0.50
CA LEU A 50 0.71 -7.74 -0.27
C LEU A 50 1.99 -7.44 0.52
N ILE A 51 2.87 -8.45 0.61
CA ILE A 51 4.25 -8.32 1.08
C ILE A 51 5.15 -8.69 -0.12
N CYS A 52 5.98 -7.77 -0.59
CA CYS A 52 6.71 -7.95 -1.84
C CYS A 52 8.17 -7.52 -1.73
N ASP A 53 9.08 -8.38 -2.18
CA ASP A 53 10.44 -7.94 -2.48
C ASP A 53 10.45 -7.11 -3.77
N LEU A 54 11.29 -6.11 -3.81
CA LEU A 54 11.54 -5.33 -5.02
C LEU A 54 12.44 -6.06 -6.02
N MET A 55 13.41 -6.82 -5.51
CA MET A 55 14.49 -7.41 -6.30
C MET A 55 14.11 -8.79 -6.83
N LEU A 56 12.96 -8.89 -7.50
CA LEU A 56 12.54 -10.14 -8.12
C LEU A 56 13.26 -10.36 -9.45
N PRO A 57 13.60 -11.61 -9.81
CA PRO A 57 14.47 -11.93 -10.94
C PRO A 57 13.89 -11.65 -12.32
N ASP A 58 12.56 -11.74 -12.46
CA ASP A 58 11.84 -11.70 -13.75
C ASP A 58 11.04 -10.41 -13.96
N CYS A 59 10.53 -9.84 -12.89
CA CYS A 59 9.66 -8.68 -12.93
C CYS A 59 9.90 -7.84 -11.68
N PRO A 60 10.42 -6.60 -11.79
CA PRO A 60 10.65 -5.74 -10.64
C PRO A 60 9.38 -5.56 -9.81
N GLY A 61 9.51 -5.56 -8.47
CA GLY A 61 8.39 -5.39 -7.55
C GLY A 61 7.60 -4.09 -7.78
N GLU A 62 8.25 -3.06 -8.31
CA GLU A 62 7.61 -1.80 -8.74
C GLU A 62 6.52 -2.03 -9.79
N THR A 63 6.65 -3.07 -10.62
CA THR A 63 5.63 -3.42 -11.63
C THR A 63 4.36 -3.94 -10.97
N LEU A 64 4.49 -4.73 -9.89
CA LEU A 64 3.34 -5.18 -9.10
C LEU A 64 2.62 -4.00 -8.45
N ILE A 65 3.38 -3.06 -7.85
CA ILE A 65 2.81 -1.86 -7.24
C ILE A 65 2.02 -1.07 -8.27
N ARG A 66 2.61 -0.80 -9.45
CA ARG A 66 1.93 -0.08 -10.55
C ARG A 66 0.66 -0.79 -11.00
N TYR A 67 0.72 -2.12 -11.18
CA TYR A 67 -0.45 -2.92 -11.55
C TYR A 67 -1.59 -2.78 -10.53
N ILE A 68 -1.26 -2.88 -9.23
CA ILE A 68 -2.24 -2.74 -8.15
C ILE A 68 -2.85 -1.33 -8.17
N ARG A 69 -2.04 -0.29 -8.27
CA ARG A 69 -2.53 1.12 -8.28
C ARG A 69 -3.35 1.42 -9.53
N ALA A 70 -2.96 0.91 -10.70
CA ALA A 70 -3.73 1.03 -11.94
C ALA A 70 -5.08 0.31 -11.90
N SER A 71 -5.24 -0.69 -11.03
CA SER A 71 -6.52 -1.39 -10.85
C SER A 71 -7.58 -0.57 -10.10
N GLY A 72 -7.19 0.57 -9.49
CA GLY A 72 -8.07 1.38 -8.65
C GLY A 72 -8.41 0.77 -7.28
N ARG A 73 -7.79 -0.35 -6.91
CA ARG A 73 -8.03 -1.03 -5.64
C ARG A 73 -7.08 -0.55 -4.56
N SER A 74 -7.60 -0.40 -3.36
CA SER A 74 -6.81 -0.11 -2.16
C SER A 74 -6.32 -1.42 -1.55
N LEU A 75 -5.21 -1.95 -2.08
CA LEU A 75 -4.52 -3.11 -1.51
C LEU A 75 -3.34 -2.62 -0.67
N PRO A 76 -3.33 -2.84 0.66
CA PRO A 76 -2.18 -2.56 1.49
C PRO A 76 -0.95 -3.30 0.99
N THR A 77 0.15 -2.56 0.78
CA THR A 77 1.37 -3.08 0.18
C THR A 77 2.58 -2.73 1.05
N LEU A 78 3.18 -3.75 1.66
CA LEU A 78 4.44 -3.66 2.40
C LEU A 78 5.57 -4.14 1.48
N ILE A 79 6.56 -3.28 1.27
CA ILE A 79 7.74 -3.60 0.48
C ILE A 79 8.88 -4.03 1.38
N MET A 80 9.52 -5.15 1.05
CA MET A 80 10.79 -5.58 1.62
C MET A 80 11.91 -5.29 0.62
N SER A 81 13.02 -4.71 1.04
CA SER A 81 14.14 -4.43 0.12
C SER A 81 15.48 -4.27 0.83
N ALA A 82 16.56 -4.66 0.15
CA ALA A 82 17.92 -4.37 0.56
C ALA A 82 18.36 -2.91 0.27
N ARG A 83 17.56 -2.15 -0.50
CA ARG A 83 17.81 -0.72 -0.74
C ARG A 83 17.41 0.05 0.50
N ASP A 84 18.35 0.71 1.16
CA ASP A 84 18.12 1.39 2.46
C ASP A 84 18.45 2.88 2.44
N THR A 85 18.63 3.48 1.26
CA THR A 85 18.87 4.92 1.19
C THR A 85 17.57 5.70 1.42
N PRO A 86 17.63 6.91 2.00
CA PRO A 86 16.47 7.77 2.14
C PRO A 86 15.77 8.06 0.80
N GLY A 87 16.54 8.14 -0.29
CA GLY A 87 16.01 8.34 -1.64
C GLY A 87 15.16 7.17 -2.13
N ASP A 88 15.63 5.93 -1.93
CA ASP A 88 14.90 4.73 -2.32
C ASP A 88 13.55 4.63 -1.60
N LYS A 89 13.54 4.93 -0.29
CA LYS A 89 12.31 4.92 0.52
C LYS A 89 11.28 5.93 -0.01
N VAL A 90 11.72 7.13 -0.34
CA VAL A 90 10.86 8.18 -0.90
C VAL A 90 10.33 7.76 -2.28
N GLU A 91 11.18 7.19 -3.13
CA GLU A 91 10.78 6.72 -4.45
C GLU A 91 9.68 5.64 -4.35
N LEU A 92 9.85 4.67 -3.48
CA LEU A 92 8.90 3.56 -3.29
C LEU A 92 7.56 3.99 -2.72
N LEU A 93 7.57 4.87 -1.74
CA LEU A 93 6.35 5.46 -1.21
C LEU A 93 5.65 6.32 -2.26
N THR A 94 6.41 7.01 -3.11
CA THR A 94 5.88 7.79 -4.24
C THR A 94 5.27 6.89 -5.32
N LEU A 95 5.82 5.69 -5.54
CA LEU A 95 5.25 4.68 -6.44
C LEU A 95 3.93 4.09 -5.91
N GLY A 96 3.63 4.32 -4.64
CA GLY A 96 2.37 3.91 -4.03
C GLY A 96 2.48 2.74 -3.04
N ALA A 97 3.67 2.33 -2.62
CA ALA A 97 3.82 1.45 -1.47
C ALA A 97 3.22 2.11 -0.22
N ASP A 98 2.55 1.32 0.62
CA ASP A 98 1.94 1.85 1.85
C ASP A 98 2.93 1.86 3.00
N ASP A 99 3.91 0.96 2.98
CA ASP A 99 4.99 0.88 3.96
C ASP A 99 6.22 0.20 3.35
N TYR A 100 7.34 0.35 4.03
CA TYR A 100 8.64 -0.16 3.60
C TYR A 100 9.39 -0.78 4.78
N LEU A 101 10.07 -1.91 4.53
CA LEU A 101 10.90 -2.62 5.50
C LEU A 101 12.26 -2.96 4.87
N ALA A 102 13.34 -2.45 5.47
CA ALA A 102 14.70 -2.72 5.00
C ALA A 102 15.15 -4.13 5.38
N LYS A 103 15.80 -4.84 4.45
CA LYS A 103 16.52 -6.10 4.72
C LYS A 103 17.94 -5.78 5.26
N PRO A 104 18.41 -6.47 6.32
CA PRO A 104 17.73 -7.49 7.11
C PRO A 104 16.73 -6.90 8.10
N PHE A 105 15.61 -7.59 8.33
CA PHE A 105 14.53 -7.13 9.19
C PHE A 105 14.22 -8.16 10.30
N ASP A 106 13.57 -7.67 11.33
CA ASP A 106 13.00 -8.50 12.37
C ASP A 106 11.60 -8.98 11.96
N LEU A 107 11.29 -10.26 12.19
CA LEU A 107 10.00 -10.85 11.83
C LEU A 107 8.84 -10.30 12.66
N ASP A 108 9.09 -9.89 13.90
CA ASP A 108 8.06 -9.27 14.74
C ASP A 108 7.77 -7.82 14.27
N GLU A 109 8.80 -7.12 13.78
CA GLU A 109 8.60 -5.82 13.12
C GLU A 109 7.74 -5.97 11.86
N LEU A 110 8.07 -6.94 11.00
CA LEU A 110 7.28 -7.23 9.81
C LEU A 110 5.82 -7.51 10.17
N ALA A 111 5.58 -8.41 11.12
CA ALA A 111 4.23 -8.79 11.54
C ALA A 111 3.45 -7.60 12.12
N ALA A 112 4.11 -6.76 12.93
CA ALA A 112 3.49 -5.55 13.48
C ALA A 112 3.07 -4.57 12.37
N ARG A 113 3.91 -4.36 11.34
CA ARG A 113 3.60 -3.50 10.20
C ARG A 113 2.44 -4.05 9.38
N VAL A 114 2.43 -5.36 9.08
CA VAL A 114 1.31 -6.03 8.40
C VAL A 114 0.01 -5.86 9.18
N ALA A 115 0.03 -6.05 10.51
CA ALA A 115 -1.15 -5.86 11.35
C ALA A 115 -1.67 -4.41 11.34
N VAL A 116 -0.78 -3.42 11.27
CA VAL A 116 -1.15 -2.00 11.12
C VAL A 116 -1.83 -1.77 9.77
N GLN A 117 -1.27 -2.28 8.68
CA GLN A 117 -1.83 -2.11 7.34
C GLN A 117 -3.23 -2.76 7.23
N LEU A 118 -3.39 -3.96 7.79
CA LEU A 118 -4.68 -4.66 7.80
C LEU A 118 -5.74 -3.93 8.64
N ARG A 119 -5.38 -3.30 9.76
CA ARG A 119 -6.30 -2.46 10.56
C ARG A 119 -6.76 -1.24 9.79
N HIS A 120 -5.84 -0.57 9.08
CA HIS A 120 -6.19 0.58 8.26
C HIS A 120 -7.18 0.23 7.15
N ALA A 121 -7.09 -0.99 6.60
CA ALA A 121 -8.05 -1.49 5.61
C ALA A 121 -9.42 -1.83 6.24
N GLU A 122 -9.48 -2.27 7.50
CA GLU A 122 -10.74 -2.59 8.21
C GLU A 122 -11.51 -1.37 8.71
N VAL A 123 -10.80 -0.31 9.04
CA VAL A 123 -11.40 0.94 9.56
C VAL A 123 -12.01 1.78 8.42
N ALA A 124 -11.99 1.31 7.17
CA ALA A 124 -12.84 1.85 6.14
C ALA A 124 -14.32 1.59 6.51
N PRO A 125 -15.04 2.56 7.10
CA PRO A 125 -16.42 2.33 7.49
C PRO A 125 -17.27 2.10 6.24
N LEU A 126 -18.29 1.26 6.35
CA LEU A 126 -19.43 1.14 5.42
C LEU A 126 -20.27 2.45 5.33
N VAL A 127 -19.67 3.58 5.55
CA VAL A 127 -20.27 4.89 5.28
C VAL A 127 -19.88 5.25 3.86
N CYS A 128 -20.86 5.52 3.01
CA CYS A 128 -20.64 6.16 1.71
C CYS A 128 -19.92 7.49 1.94
N ASP A 129 -18.59 7.41 2.03
CA ASP A 129 -17.74 8.57 2.21
C ASP A 129 -17.30 9.11 0.84
N GLU A 130 -18.26 9.09 -0.08
CA GLU A 130 -18.10 9.73 -1.38
C GLU A 130 -18.30 11.23 -1.20
N ARG A 131 -17.25 11.98 -1.42
CA ARG A 131 -17.25 13.44 -1.41
C ARG A 131 -17.18 13.95 -2.83
N THR A 132 -18.20 14.65 -3.26
CA THR A 132 -18.23 15.32 -4.57
C THR A 132 -17.96 16.80 -4.40
N LEU A 133 -16.99 17.32 -5.12
CA LEU A 133 -16.67 18.75 -5.18
C LEU A 133 -16.55 19.20 -6.65
N GLY A 134 -17.63 19.74 -7.18
CA GLY A 134 -17.70 20.11 -8.59
C GLY A 134 -17.52 18.90 -9.51
N ARG A 135 -16.41 18.85 -10.25
CA ARG A 135 -16.05 17.74 -11.17
C ARG A 135 -15.39 16.55 -10.47
N TRP A 136 -15.02 16.70 -9.22
CA TRP A 136 -14.25 15.72 -8.46
C TRP A 136 -15.18 14.86 -7.62
N SER A 137 -14.95 13.55 -7.67
CA SER A 137 -15.54 12.58 -6.75
C SER A 137 -14.42 11.78 -6.08
N LEU A 138 -14.45 11.72 -4.77
CA LEU A 138 -13.44 11.09 -3.94
C LEU A 138 -14.12 10.09 -3.01
N ASN A 139 -13.70 8.84 -3.07
CA ASN A 139 -14.14 7.80 -2.16
C ASN A 139 -12.99 7.43 -1.23
N LYS A 140 -13.13 7.76 0.07
CA LYS A 140 -12.09 7.52 1.07
C LYS A 140 -11.93 6.06 1.40
N SER A 141 -12.99 5.31 1.41
CA SER A 141 -12.96 3.89 1.78
C SER A 141 -12.25 3.05 0.74
N THR A 142 -12.44 3.37 -0.56
CA THR A 142 -11.74 2.69 -1.65
C THR A 142 -10.47 3.41 -2.10
N ARG A 143 -10.17 4.59 -1.52
CA ARG A 143 -9.07 5.47 -1.92
C ARG A 143 -9.07 5.77 -3.42
N SER A 144 -10.26 5.97 -3.97
CA SER A 144 -10.48 6.23 -5.40
C SER A 144 -10.81 7.69 -5.64
N PHE A 145 -10.23 8.24 -6.69
CA PHE A 145 -10.46 9.62 -7.11
C PHE A 145 -10.90 9.66 -8.58
N TYR A 146 -11.93 10.43 -8.86
CA TYR A 146 -12.51 10.57 -10.19
C TYR A 146 -12.63 12.04 -10.56
N VAL A 147 -12.44 12.35 -11.83
CA VAL A 147 -12.71 13.67 -12.44
C VAL A 147 -13.67 13.45 -13.59
N ASP A 148 -14.85 14.09 -13.53
CA ASP A 148 -15.95 13.90 -14.51
C ASP A 148 -16.37 12.44 -14.70
N GLY A 149 -16.24 11.62 -13.65
CA GLY A 149 -16.54 10.19 -13.68
C GLY A 149 -15.39 9.30 -14.21
N GLU A 150 -14.28 9.89 -14.66
CA GLU A 150 -13.10 9.17 -15.10
C GLU A 150 -12.16 8.90 -13.91
N PHE A 151 -11.74 7.63 -13.73
CA PHE A 151 -10.84 7.25 -12.65
C PHE A 151 -9.43 7.82 -12.88
N ILE A 152 -8.90 8.49 -11.86
CA ILE A 152 -7.54 9.04 -11.86
C ILE A 152 -6.70 8.25 -10.85
N PRO A 153 -5.69 7.49 -11.30
CA PRO A 153 -4.81 6.77 -10.40
C PRO A 153 -3.94 7.76 -9.62
N LEU A 154 -3.98 7.66 -8.29
CA LEU A 154 -3.20 8.49 -7.37
C LEU A 154 -2.33 7.59 -6.49
N THR A 155 -1.15 8.07 -6.14
CA THR A 155 -0.35 7.51 -5.06
C THR A 155 -1.06 7.75 -3.72
N LYS A 156 -0.66 7.03 -2.68
CA LYS A 156 -1.21 7.21 -1.33
C LYS A 156 -1.11 8.68 -0.88
N MET A 157 0.04 9.30 -1.07
CA MET A 157 0.29 10.68 -0.64
C MET A 157 -0.51 11.70 -1.43
N GLU A 158 -0.64 11.53 -2.74
CA GLU A 158 -1.48 12.39 -3.59
C GLU A 158 -2.94 12.28 -3.19
N PHE A 159 -3.41 11.06 -2.93
CA PHE A 159 -4.76 10.83 -2.45
C PHE A 159 -5.01 11.50 -1.10
N ASP A 160 -4.12 11.32 -0.11
CA ASP A 160 -4.24 11.91 1.22
C ASP A 160 -4.21 13.44 1.18
N LEU A 161 -3.38 14.02 0.30
CA LEU A 161 -3.32 15.45 0.07
C LEU A 161 -4.64 15.99 -0.53
N ILE A 162 -5.17 15.33 -1.56
CA ILE A 162 -6.44 15.72 -2.20
C ILE A 162 -7.60 15.53 -1.23
N ALA A 163 -7.63 14.42 -0.48
CA ALA A 163 -8.65 14.15 0.53
C ALA A 163 -8.70 15.26 1.59
N LEU A 164 -7.53 15.69 2.10
CA LEU A 164 -7.43 16.80 3.04
C LEU A 164 -7.99 18.11 2.48
N MET A 165 -7.70 18.41 1.22
CA MET A 165 -8.20 19.63 0.54
C MET A 165 -9.70 19.57 0.26
N VAL A 166 -10.22 18.42 -0.18
CA VAL A 166 -11.66 18.20 -0.45
C VAL A 166 -12.49 18.25 0.84
N GLU A 167 -11.94 17.86 1.96
CA GLU A 167 -12.60 17.99 3.25
C GLU A 167 -12.75 19.43 3.73
N ARG A 168 -11.83 20.29 3.34
CA ARG A 168 -11.77 21.68 3.78
C ARG A 168 -11.57 22.63 2.61
N PRO A 169 -12.54 22.70 1.67
CA PRO A 169 -12.39 23.39 0.37
C PRO A 169 -12.15 24.90 0.48
N ASN A 170 -12.48 25.50 1.62
CA ASN A 170 -12.33 26.94 1.86
C ASN A 170 -11.14 27.28 2.78
N ARG A 171 -10.25 26.29 3.03
CA ARG A 171 -9.07 26.50 3.87
C ARG A 171 -7.82 26.61 3.02
N VAL A 172 -6.99 27.60 3.33
CA VAL A 172 -5.62 27.70 2.85
C VAL A 172 -4.72 26.95 3.81
N PHE A 173 -3.89 26.04 3.31
CA PHE A 173 -2.92 25.30 4.09
C PHE A 173 -1.52 25.82 3.83
N THR A 174 -0.72 25.92 4.87
CA THR A 174 0.71 26.17 4.75
C THR A 174 1.46 24.87 4.42
N ARG A 175 2.67 24.98 3.87
CA ARG A 175 3.52 23.81 3.60
C ARG A 175 3.74 22.91 4.82
N PRO A 176 4.08 23.45 6.01
CA PRO A 176 4.23 22.65 7.22
C PRO A 176 2.95 21.90 7.61
N GLU A 177 1.79 22.54 7.54
CA GLU A 177 0.49 21.90 7.85
C GLU A 177 0.18 20.75 6.89
N LEU A 178 0.44 20.92 5.59
CA LEU A 178 0.27 19.84 4.60
C LEU A 178 1.21 18.68 4.89
N PHE A 179 2.47 19.00 5.21
CA PHE A 179 3.47 17.99 5.49
C PHE A 179 3.12 17.20 6.75
N GLU A 180 2.76 17.86 7.84
CA GLU A 180 2.36 17.22 9.09
C GLU A 180 1.11 16.34 8.92
N ALA A 181 0.11 16.81 8.16
CA ALA A 181 -1.13 16.10 7.96
C ALA A 181 -0.98 14.85 7.08
N VAL A 182 -0.09 14.87 6.09
CA VAL A 182 0.07 13.77 5.12
C VAL A 182 1.20 12.81 5.51
N TRP A 183 2.29 13.33 6.09
CA TRP A 183 3.47 12.54 6.43
C TRP A 183 3.63 12.28 7.95
N GLY A 184 2.83 12.91 8.79
CA GLY A 184 2.85 12.67 10.24
C GLY A 184 4.15 13.07 10.94
N ALA A 185 4.99 13.90 10.31
CA ALA A 185 6.25 14.34 10.85
C ALA A 185 6.30 15.86 10.97
N THR A 186 6.61 16.37 12.15
CA THR A 186 6.91 17.80 12.33
C THR A 186 8.25 18.12 11.67
N LEU A 187 8.25 19.03 10.71
CA LEU A 187 9.50 19.60 10.20
C LEU A 187 10.21 20.32 11.36
N ARG A 188 11.31 19.73 11.83
CA ARG A 188 12.27 20.39 12.73
C ARG A 188 13.28 21.16 11.93
#